data_1c9c26197ecb66cd2874fb357e24de63
#
_entry.id   1c9c26197ecb66cd2874fb357e24de63
#
_cell.length_a   1.000
_cell.length_b   1.000
_cell.length_c   1.000
_cell.angle_alpha   90.00
_cell.angle_beta   90.00
_cell.angle_gamma   90.00
#
_symmetry.space_group_name_H-M   'P 1'
#
loop_
_entity.id
_entity.type
_entity.pdbx_description
1 polymer ?
#
loop_
_entity_poly.entity_id
_entity_poly.type
_entity_poly.pdbx_seq_one_letter_code
_entity_poly.pdbx_strand_id
1 'polypeptide(L)'
;DVDAVFRMTRELPVNFRSAPPVALGEGAWCPFNSQNTTWFPEAFLLLYLPSYCSFRMTDIWRSFVAQRLLWTCGWPMLFHEATVWQERNEHNLLRDFSDEVPGYLHNAAMAHALEELDLKSGQEHLSENLFRCYQTLTERGWVGKEELPLVEAWIQDAEIR
;
A
#
# COMPACT_ATOMS: atom_id res chain seq x y z
N ASP A 1 -9.56 9.45 0.70
CA ASP A 1 -9.46 9.95 -0.66
C ASP A 1 -10.18 9.02 -1.63
N VAL A 2 -10.52 9.53 -2.81
CA VAL A 2 -11.17 8.77 -3.87
C VAL A 2 -10.40 8.93 -5.17
N ASP A 3 -10.46 7.92 -6.03
CA ASP A 3 -9.76 7.87 -7.30
C ASP A 3 -10.36 8.81 -8.37
N ALA A 4 -9.67 8.92 -9.51
CA ALA A 4 -10.09 9.79 -10.60
C ALA A 4 -11.42 9.36 -11.21
N VAL A 5 -11.71 8.04 -11.30
CA VAL A 5 -12.97 7.53 -11.84
C VAL A 5 -14.14 7.97 -10.95
N PHE A 6 -14.01 7.81 -9.64
CA PHE A 6 -15.03 8.27 -8.71
C PHE A 6 -15.27 9.79 -8.86
N ARG A 7 -14.18 10.58 -8.92
CA ARG A 7 -14.25 12.05 -9.03
C ARG A 7 -14.86 12.54 -10.34
N MET A 8 -14.70 11.78 -11.43
CA MET A 8 -15.32 12.11 -12.72
C MET A 8 -16.78 11.67 -12.82
N THR A 9 -17.23 10.72 -12.00
CA THR A 9 -18.54 10.05 -12.18
C THR A 9 -19.47 10.23 -10.99
N ARG A 10 -19.02 10.78 -9.87
CA ARG A 10 -19.81 10.96 -8.64
C ARG A 10 -19.73 12.39 -8.14
N GLU A 11 -20.76 12.78 -7.38
CA GLU A 11 -20.80 14.08 -6.72
C GLU A 11 -19.80 14.17 -5.56
N LEU A 12 -19.23 15.36 -5.39
CA LEU A 12 -18.31 15.71 -4.31
C LEU A 12 -18.95 16.84 -3.46
N PRO A 13 -18.57 17.00 -2.18
CA PRO A 13 -17.57 16.24 -1.42
C PRO A 13 -18.06 14.86 -0.96
N VAL A 14 -17.12 13.94 -0.73
CA VAL A 14 -17.41 12.66 -0.08
C VAL A 14 -17.44 12.88 1.42
N ASN A 15 -18.57 12.57 2.04
CA ASN A 15 -18.73 12.61 3.49
C ASN A 15 -18.71 11.17 4.04
N PHE A 16 -17.81 10.90 4.95
CA PHE A 16 -17.72 9.62 5.63
C PHE A 16 -18.69 9.60 6.83
N ARG A 17 -19.37 8.47 7.01
CA ARG A 17 -20.25 8.28 8.18
C ARG A 17 -19.38 7.98 9.39
N SER A 18 -19.75 8.54 10.55
CA SER A 18 -19.23 8.05 11.82
C SER A 18 -19.67 6.61 12.02
N ALA A 19 -18.73 5.73 12.29
CA ALA A 19 -18.95 4.31 12.50
C ALA A 19 -17.91 3.77 13.49
N PRO A 20 -18.22 2.67 14.22
CA PRO A 20 -17.22 2.00 15.04
C PRO A 20 -16.01 1.57 14.21
N PRO A 21 -14.79 1.58 14.79
CA PRO A 21 -13.61 1.09 14.13
C PRO A 21 -13.77 -0.37 13.66
N VAL A 22 -13.16 -0.69 12.53
CA VAL A 22 -13.16 -2.04 11.96
C VAL A 22 -11.73 -2.53 11.86
N ALA A 23 -11.44 -3.66 12.51
CA ALA A 23 -10.16 -4.33 12.39
C ALA A 23 -10.23 -5.37 11.25
N LEU A 24 -9.30 -5.29 10.31
CA LEU A 24 -9.13 -6.28 9.26
C LEU A 24 -8.01 -7.24 9.65
N GLY A 25 -8.33 -8.51 9.68
CA GLY A 25 -7.38 -9.60 9.91
C GLY A 25 -6.82 -10.18 8.62
N GLU A 26 -6.17 -11.31 8.75
CA GLU A 26 -5.59 -12.06 7.65
C GLU A 26 -6.62 -12.39 6.56
N GLY A 27 -6.21 -12.27 5.30
CA GLY A 27 -7.04 -12.54 4.12
C GLY A 27 -8.02 -11.42 3.74
N ALA A 28 -8.13 -10.35 4.53
CA ALA A 28 -9.00 -9.22 4.22
C ALA A 28 -8.21 -8.08 3.57
N TRP A 29 -8.30 -7.95 2.25
CA TRP A 29 -7.66 -6.86 1.52
C TRP A 29 -8.48 -5.56 1.56
N CYS A 30 -7.83 -4.49 1.98
CA CYS A 30 -8.33 -3.12 1.82
C CYS A 30 -7.15 -2.19 1.59
N PRO A 31 -6.72 -1.99 0.33
CA PRO A 31 -5.63 -1.08 0.01
C PRO A 31 -5.92 0.33 0.52
N PHE A 32 -4.88 1.02 0.97
CA PHE A 32 -4.99 2.34 1.57
C PHE A 32 -3.88 3.26 1.10
N ASN A 33 -4.16 4.55 1.12
CA ASN A 33 -3.19 5.60 0.82
C ASN A 33 -2.45 6.07 2.08
N SER A 34 -1.48 6.98 1.89
CA SER A 34 -0.64 7.50 2.98
C SER A 34 -1.21 8.74 3.69
N GLN A 35 -2.35 9.29 3.28
CA GLN A 35 -2.78 10.63 3.67
C GLN A 35 -3.22 10.74 5.14
N ASN A 36 -3.86 9.70 5.67
CA ASN A 36 -4.32 9.68 7.06
C ASN A 36 -4.08 8.29 7.65
N THR A 37 -2.82 7.93 7.79
CA THR A 37 -2.39 6.61 8.26
C THR A 37 -1.40 6.75 9.39
N THR A 38 -1.68 6.10 10.53
CA THR A 38 -0.80 6.03 11.68
C THR A 38 -0.03 4.70 11.66
N TRP A 39 1.26 4.77 11.85
CA TRP A 39 2.16 3.62 11.93
C TRP A 39 2.78 3.54 13.33
N PHE A 40 2.84 2.33 13.86
CA PHE A 40 3.57 2.06 15.10
C PHE A 40 5.02 1.69 14.78
N PRO A 41 5.97 1.94 15.72
CA PRO A 41 7.40 1.74 15.46
C PRO A 41 7.76 0.36 14.92
N GLU A 42 7.07 -0.68 15.39
CA GLU A 42 7.29 -2.07 14.96
C GLU A 42 7.01 -2.29 13.47
N ALA A 43 6.16 -1.43 12.89
CA ALA A 43 5.76 -1.51 11.48
C ALA A 43 6.49 -0.47 10.59
N PHE A 44 7.47 0.28 11.10
CA PHE A 44 8.14 1.34 10.32
C PHE A 44 8.88 0.82 9.10
N LEU A 45 9.35 -0.43 9.12
CA LEU A 45 9.94 -1.05 7.94
C LEU A 45 8.96 -1.06 6.74
N LEU A 46 7.66 -1.13 6.99
CA LEU A 46 6.61 -1.18 5.99
C LEU A 46 6.24 0.21 5.39
N LEU A 47 6.94 1.26 5.82
CA LEU A 47 6.79 2.62 5.27
C LEU A 47 7.49 2.80 3.91
N TYR A 48 8.27 1.83 3.46
CA TYR A 48 8.92 1.88 2.16
C TYR A 48 7.92 2.19 1.04
N LEU A 49 8.21 3.22 0.25
CA LEU A 49 7.40 3.62 -0.91
C LEU A 49 8.16 3.30 -2.20
N PRO A 50 7.60 2.47 -3.11
CA PRO A 50 8.26 2.17 -4.37
C PRO A 50 8.36 3.42 -5.25
N SER A 51 9.52 3.56 -5.90
CA SER A 51 9.85 4.71 -6.76
C SER A 51 9.71 4.41 -8.25
N TYR A 52 9.83 3.15 -8.64
CA TYR A 52 9.83 2.71 -10.03
C TYR A 52 8.47 2.10 -10.44
N CYS A 53 7.40 2.82 -10.12
CA CYS A 53 6.03 2.51 -10.54
C CYS A 53 5.28 3.81 -10.86
N SER A 54 4.01 3.72 -11.28
CA SER A 54 3.18 4.92 -11.45
C SER A 54 3.08 5.70 -10.13
N PHE A 55 3.27 7.01 -10.19
CA PHE A 55 3.24 7.89 -9.01
C PHE A 55 1.95 7.74 -8.19
N ARG A 56 0.81 7.54 -8.86
CA ARG A 56 -0.49 7.33 -8.20
C ARG A 56 -0.62 5.97 -7.54
N MET A 57 0.28 5.03 -7.84
CA MET A 57 0.26 3.68 -7.29
C MET A 57 1.27 3.46 -6.15
N THR A 58 2.15 4.41 -5.87
CA THR A 58 3.23 4.23 -4.89
C THR A 58 2.73 3.78 -3.52
N ASP A 59 1.83 4.54 -2.93
CA ASP A 59 1.29 4.23 -1.59
C ASP A 59 0.23 3.11 -1.62
N ILE A 60 -0.53 3.00 -2.68
CA ILE A 60 -1.49 1.92 -2.87
C ILE A 60 -0.75 0.56 -2.96
N TRP A 61 0.27 0.45 -3.80
CA TRP A 61 1.03 -0.80 -3.94
C TRP A 61 1.89 -1.10 -2.71
N ARG A 62 2.46 -0.07 -2.06
CA ARG A 62 3.03 -0.23 -0.73
C ARG A 62 2.01 -0.84 0.24
N SER A 63 0.75 -0.40 0.19
CA SER A 63 -0.27 -0.90 1.10
C SER A 63 -0.60 -2.38 0.90
N PHE A 64 -0.54 -2.91 -0.32
CA PHE A 64 -0.65 -4.34 -0.58
C PHE A 64 0.49 -5.13 0.08
N VAL A 65 1.74 -4.70 -0.12
CA VAL A 65 2.91 -5.32 0.51
C VAL A 65 2.79 -5.24 2.03
N ALA A 66 2.47 -4.06 2.57
CA ALA A 66 2.31 -3.88 4.01
C ALA A 66 1.24 -4.81 4.60
N GLN A 67 0.05 -4.89 4.00
CA GLN A 67 -1.01 -5.77 4.49
C GLN A 67 -0.59 -7.23 4.51
N ARG A 68 0.05 -7.70 3.44
CA ARG A 68 0.56 -9.08 3.38
C ARG A 68 1.55 -9.36 4.51
N LEU A 69 2.41 -8.40 4.83
CA LEU A 69 3.43 -8.55 5.88
C LEU A 69 2.84 -8.39 7.29
N LEU A 70 1.83 -7.55 7.47
CA LEU A 70 1.08 -7.47 8.74
C LEU A 70 0.50 -8.84 9.12
N TRP A 71 0.00 -9.61 8.15
CA TRP A 71 -0.53 -10.95 8.42
C TRP A 71 0.54 -11.93 8.91
N THR A 72 1.78 -11.86 8.39
CA THR A 72 2.88 -12.73 8.87
C THR A 72 3.23 -12.46 10.34
N CYS A 73 2.91 -11.26 10.84
CA CYS A 73 3.13 -10.87 12.23
C CYS A 73 1.88 -11.04 13.12
N GLY A 74 0.74 -11.46 12.55
CA GLY A 74 -0.53 -11.50 13.27
C GLY A 74 -1.07 -10.11 13.64
N TRP A 75 -0.63 -9.06 12.96
CA TRP A 75 -1.07 -7.70 13.23
C TRP A 75 -2.29 -7.33 12.39
N PRO A 76 -3.41 -6.92 13.02
CA PRO A 76 -4.57 -6.44 12.30
C PRO A 76 -4.34 -5.01 11.81
N MET A 77 -5.02 -4.65 10.73
CA MET A 77 -5.12 -3.27 10.27
C MET A 77 -6.44 -2.67 10.76
N LEU A 78 -6.39 -1.49 11.40
CA LEU A 78 -7.55 -0.83 11.95
C LEU A 78 -7.98 0.33 11.05
N PHE A 79 -9.22 0.30 10.59
CA PHE A 79 -9.90 1.44 9.99
C PHE A 79 -10.80 2.10 11.02
N HIS A 80 -10.67 3.40 11.18
CA HIS A 80 -11.55 4.22 12.03
C HIS A 80 -12.13 5.37 11.23
N GLU A 81 -13.06 6.10 11.82
CA GLU A 81 -13.66 7.28 11.19
C GLU A 81 -12.61 8.33 10.77
N ALA A 82 -12.97 9.15 9.80
CA ALA A 82 -12.10 10.23 9.32
C ALA A 82 -11.78 11.21 10.46
N THR A 83 -10.49 11.49 10.66
CA THR A 83 -9.97 12.41 11.69
C THR A 83 -9.38 13.68 11.09
N VAL A 84 -9.30 13.76 9.77
CA VAL A 84 -8.77 14.90 9.04
C VAL A 84 -9.73 15.31 7.93
N TRP A 85 -9.66 16.58 7.56
CA TRP A 85 -10.33 17.13 6.40
C TRP A 85 -9.27 17.68 5.44
N GLN A 86 -9.47 17.50 4.14
CA GLN A 86 -8.55 17.96 3.10
C GLN A 86 -9.28 18.83 2.09
N GLU A 87 -8.79 20.04 1.92
CA GLU A 87 -9.08 20.86 0.75
C GLU A 87 -8.09 20.48 -0.37
N ARG A 88 -8.61 20.04 -1.50
CA ARG A 88 -7.76 19.59 -2.60
C ARG A 88 -7.42 20.71 -3.54
N ASN A 89 -6.17 20.69 -4.02
CA ASN A 89 -5.75 21.50 -5.17
C ASN A 89 -6.47 21.05 -6.45
N GLU A 90 -6.48 21.92 -7.45
CA GLU A 90 -6.95 21.56 -8.80
C GLU A 90 -6.09 20.41 -9.35
N HIS A 91 -6.77 19.45 -9.96
CA HIS A 91 -6.15 18.25 -10.55
C HIS A 91 -6.58 18.09 -12.00
N ASN A 92 -5.67 17.62 -12.84
CA ASN A 92 -6.04 17.10 -14.15
C ASN A 92 -6.53 15.64 -14.00
N LEU A 93 -7.83 15.46 -13.92
CA LEU A 93 -8.45 14.15 -13.66
C LEU A 93 -8.16 13.12 -14.75
N LEU A 94 -7.96 13.51 -16.00
CA LEU A 94 -7.60 12.60 -17.08
C LEU A 94 -6.15 12.10 -16.92
N ARG A 95 -5.25 12.94 -16.45
CA ARG A 95 -3.88 12.54 -16.12
C ARG A 95 -3.89 11.63 -14.90
N ASP A 96 -4.61 12.01 -13.85
CA ASP A 96 -4.75 11.18 -12.65
C ASP A 96 -5.28 9.79 -13.01
N PHE A 97 -6.33 9.72 -13.85
CA PHE A 97 -6.86 8.45 -14.34
C PHE A 97 -5.82 7.63 -15.11
N SER A 98 -5.09 8.27 -16.03
CA SER A 98 -4.01 7.58 -16.78
C SER A 98 -2.96 6.97 -15.84
N ASP A 99 -2.58 7.69 -14.80
CA ASP A 99 -1.59 7.24 -13.81
C ASP A 99 -2.16 6.16 -12.86
N GLU A 100 -3.49 6.08 -12.72
CA GLU A 100 -4.19 5.05 -11.91
C GLU A 100 -4.51 3.76 -12.69
N VAL A 101 -4.48 3.78 -14.03
CA VAL A 101 -4.76 2.60 -14.88
C VAL A 101 -3.97 1.36 -14.48
N PRO A 102 -2.66 1.43 -14.15
CA PRO A 102 -1.92 0.25 -13.69
C PRO A 102 -2.55 -0.41 -12.45
N GLY A 103 -3.12 0.37 -11.53
CA GLY A 103 -3.84 -0.15 -10.38
C GLY A 103 -5.06 -0.97 -10.78
N TYR A 104 -5.91 -0.43 -11.67
CA TYR A 104 -7.10 -1.15 -12.16
C TYR A 104 -6.75 -2.45 -12.87
N LEU A 105 -5.63 -2.48 -13.59
CA LEU A 105 -5.19 -3.66 -14.34
C LEU A 105 -4.53 -4.71 -13.45
N HIS A 106 -3.83 -4.32 -12.38
CA HIS A 106 -2.89 -5.22 -11.70
C HIS A 106 -3.21 -5.49 -10.22
N ASN A 107 -4.03 -4.66 -9.54
CA ASN A 107 -4.28 -4.81 -8.10
C ASN A 107 -4.77 -6.21 -7.71
N ALA A 108 -5.72 -6.78 -8.45
CA ALA A 108 -6.24 -8.11 -8.16
C ALA A 108 -5.17 -9.21 -8.35
N ALA A 109 -4.38 -9.12 -9.42
CA ALA A 109 -3.30 -10.06 -9.68
C ALA A 109 -2.15 -9.90 -8.66
N MET A 110 -1.90 -8.69 -8.20
CA MET A 110 -0.91 -8.39 -7.16
C MET A 110 -1.33 -9.00 -5.81
N ALA A 111 -2.58 -8.80 -5.39
CA ALA A 111 -3.12 -9.42 -4.18
C ALA A 111 -2.90 -10.94 -4.21
N HIS A 112 -3.33 -11.59 -5.29
CA HIS A 112 -3.19 -13.03 -5.46
C HIS A 112 -1.72 -13.48 -5.45
N ALA A 113 -0.84 -12.81 -6.18
CA ALA A 113 0.59 -13.16 -6.19
C ALA A 113 1.25 -13.01 -4.81
N LEU A 114 0.86 -12.01 -4.02
CA LEU A 114 1.35 -11.82 -2.66
C LEU A 114 0.79 -12.88 -1.70
N GLU A 115 -0.46 -13.33 -1.88
CA GLU A 115 -1.05 -14.42 -1.08
C GLU A 115 -0.33 -15.75 -1.31
N GLU A 116 0.06 -16.04 -2.55
CA GLU A 116 0.77 -17.27 -2.92
C GLU A 116 2.20 -17.35 -2.38
N LEU A 117 2.78 -16.23 -1.90
CA LEU A 117 4.12 -16.24 -1.34
C LEU A 117 4.18 -17.01 -0.03
N ASP A 118 5.06 -18.01 -0.01
CA ASP A 118 5.47 -18.69 1.22
C ASP A 118 6.41 -17.77 2.01
N LEU A 119 5.82 -16.94 2.88
CA LEU A 119 6.53 -16.00 3.74
C LEU A 119 6.66 -16.55 5.15
N LYS A 120 7.78 -16.26 5.79
CA LYS A 120 8.04 -16.67 7.17
C LYS A 120 7.18 -15.88 8.15
N SER A 121 6.65 -16.55 9.17
CA SER A 121 5.91 -15.89 10.25
C SER A 121 6.85 -15.24 11.25
N GLY A 122 6.44 -14.09 11.80
CA GLY A 122 7.15 -13.36 12.85
C GLY A 122 7.80 -12.07 12.38
N GLN A 123 7.89 -11.13 13.31
CA GLN A 123 8.45 -9.80 13.06
C GLN A 123 9.94 -9.86 12.66
N GLU A 124 10.68 -10.83 13.17
CA GLU A 124 12.09 -11.07 12.87
C GLU A 124 12.37 -11.40 11.40
N HIS A 125 11.33 -11.74 10.65
CA HIS A 125 11.42 -12.07 9.22
C HIS A 125 10.92 -10.94 8.31
N LEU A 126 10.52 -9.79 8.85
CA LEU A 126 9.95 -8.68 8.07
C LEU A 126 10.88 -8.20 6.95
N SER A 127 12.18 -8.08 7.22
CA SER A 127 13.18 -7.63 6.23
C SER A 127 13.25 -8.58 5.04
N GLU A 128 13.40 -9.87 5.31
CA GLU A 128 13.44 -10.92 4.27
C GLU A 128 12.13 -10.96 3.47
N ASN A 129 11.01 -10.93 4.17
CA ASN A 129 9.69 -10.97 3.58
C ASN A 129 9.40 -9.72 2.72
N LEU A 130 9.83 -8.53 3.17
CA LEU A 130 9.70 -7.28 2.41
C LEU A 130 10.46 -7.40 1.07
N PHE A 131 11.70 -7.84 1.11
CA PHE A 131 12.49 -8.04 -0.11
C PHE A 131 11.82 -9.03 -1.07
N ARG A 132 11.33 -10.18 -0.57
CA ARG A 132 10.62 -11.18 -1.39
C ARG A 132 9.35 -10.62 -2.03
N CYS A 133 8.58 -9.82 -1.32
CA CYS A 133 7.42 -9.16 -1.91
C CYS A 133 7.84 -8.27 -3.10
N TYR A 134 8.80 -7.37 -2.90
CA TYR A 134 9.25 -6.49 -3.99
C TYR A 134 9.93 -7.24 -5.13
N GLN A 135 10.68 -8.29 -4.84
CA GLN A 135 11.20 -9.19 -5.87
C GLN A 135 10.07 -9.74 -6.75
N THR A 136 8.99 -10.21 -6.17
CA THR A 136 7.81 -10.69 -6.91
C THR A 136 7.18 -9.58 -7.75
N LEU A 137 7.03 -8.37 -7.21
CA LEU A 137 6.48 -7.24 -7.96
C LEU A 137 7.35 -6.89 -9.18
N THR A 138 8.67 -6.95 -9.03
CA THR A 138 9.61 -6.68 -10.13
C THR A 138 9.64 -7.81 -11.17
N GLU A 139 9.58 -9.07 -10.76
CA GLU A 139 9.50 -10.23 -11.66
C GLU A 139 8.22 -10.22 -12.49
N ARG A 140 7.11 -9.71 -11.94
CA ARG A 140 5.84 -9.52 -12.65
C ARG A 140 5.82 -8.26 -13.52
N GLY A 141 6.84 -7.41 -13.44
CA GLY A 141 6.94 -6.17 -14.20
C GLY A 141 5.98 -5.05 -13.74
N TRP A 142 5.42 -5.15 -12.53
CA TRP A 142 4.58 -4.10 -11.95
C TRP A 142 5.42 -2.96 -11.40
N VAL A 143 6.60 -3.28 -10.89
CA VAL A 143 7.61 -2.32 -10.40
C VAL A 143 8.91 -2.53 -11.18
N GLY A 144 9.65 -1.47 -11.46
CA GLY A 144 10.92 -1.54 -12.19
C GLY A 144 12.00 -2.30 -11.41
N LYS A 145 12.94 -2.91 -12.11
CA LYS A 145 14.05 -3.70 -11.51
C LYS A 145 14.97 -2.88 -10.63
N GLU A 146 15.05 -1.59 -10.90
CA GLU A 146 15.83 -0.61 -10.16
C GLU A 146 15.33 -0.42 -8.73
N GLU A 147 14.15 -0.95 -8.41
CA GLU A 147 13.58 -0.90 -7.07
C GLU A 147 14.34 -1.77 -6.07
N LEU A 148 14.84 -2.94 -6.49
CA LEU A 148 15.44 -3.90 -5.54
C LEU A 148 16.64 -3.33 -4.77
N PRO A 149 17.61 -2.63 -5.36
CA PRO A 149 18.67 -1.98 -4.61
C PRO A 149 18.17 -0.93 -3.59
N LEU A 150 17.05 -0.26 -3.89
CA LEU A 150 16.46 0.72 -2.97
C LEU A 150 15.79 0.03 -1.78
N VAL A 151 15.12 -1.08 -2.01
CA VAL A 151 14.54 -1.92 -0.93
C VAL A 151 15.65 -2.45 -0.01
N GLU A 152 16.77 -2.94 -0.57
CA GLU A 152 17.92 -3.39 0.22
C GLU A 152 18.51 -2.28 1.07
N ALA A 153 18.71 -1.09 0.49
CA ALA A 153 19.21 0.07 1.22
C ALA A 153 18.26 0.50 2.36
N TRP A 154 16.95 0.51 2.10
CA TRP A 154 15.94 0.79 3.11
C TRP A 154 15.98 -0.19 4.28
N ILE A 155 16.09 -1.49 3.99
CA ILE A 155 16.21 -2.54 5.01
C ILE A 155 17.45 -2.30 5.86
N GLN A 156 18.60 -2.07 5.24
CA GLN A 156 19.85 -1.80 5.95
C GLN A 156 19.75 -0.57 6.86
N ASP A 157 19.16 0.52 6.39
CA ASP A 157 18.97 1.74 7.18
C ASP A 157 18.01 1.53 8.37
N ALA A 158 16.99 0.69 8.19
CA ALA A 158 16.02 0.36 9.25
C ALA A 158 16.59 -0.56 10.33
N GLU A 159 17.55 -1.45 10.00
CA GLU A 159 18.17 -2.38 10.94
C GLU A 159 19.25 -1.71 11.81
N ILE A 160 19.76 -0.54 11.41
CA ILE A 160 20.77 0.22 12.17
C ILE A 160 20.16 0.93 13.41
N ARG A 161 18.86 0.98 13.54
CA ARG A 161 18.14 1.66 14.62
C ARG A 161 17.71 0.71 15.73
#